data_c7bcfcc18f038f0bce7b1557ebfa194a
#
_entry.id   c7bcfcc18f038f0bce7b1557ebfa194a
#
_cell.length_a   1.000
_cell.length_b   1.000
_cell.length_c   1.000
_cell.angle_alpha   90.00
_cell.angle_beta   90.00
_cell.angle_gamma   90.00
#
_symmetry.space_group_name_H-M   'P 1'
#
loop_
_entity.id
_entity.type
_entity.pdbx_description
1 polymer ?
#
loop_
_entity_poly.entity_id
_entity_poly.type
_entity_poly.pdbx_seq_one_letter_code
_entity_poly.pdbx_strand_id
1 'polypeptide(L)'
;FSDKIMNVDMGIFIFSMLFYFLYKITLASLWHYITKLNGCAIKYEKAVTSYLYSILGKYIPGKVFMLAARLTYYKEEDAPLSKVTVCFFIENVCTLLGAAMLFIVSLLFFPNELLENYKWVTIALIVVFFVCIHPKIINFFLRILGKLFKKDLEIPMKYSQMLKVVLLFIGNWLI
;
A
#
# COMPACT_ATOMS: atom_id res chain seq x y z
N PHE A 1 -4.92 6.81 -35.35
CA PHE A 1 -4.17 6.44 -34.13
C PHE A 1 -2.72 6.95 -34.21
N SER A 2 -2.08 6.83 -35.38
CA SER A 2 -0.71 7.28 -35.66
C SER A 2 -0.52 8.79 -35.45
N ASP A 3 -1.44 9.63 -35.95
CA ASP A 3 -1.32 11.09 -35.89
C ASP A 3 -1.45 11.67 -34.47
N LYS A 4 -2.13 10.96 -33.55
CA LYS A 4 -2.24 11.36 -32.15
C LYS A 4 -0.98 11.05 -31.35
N ILE A 5 -0.21 10.04 -31.74
CA ILE A 5 1.06 9.69 -31.10
C ILE A 5 2.17 10.66 -31.52
N MET A 6 2.11 11.18 -32.73
CA MET A 6 3.12 12.13 -33.27
C MET A 6 3.01 13.54 -32.66
N ASN A 7 1.88 13.88 -32.04
CA ASN A 7 1.63 15.19 -31.41
C ASN A 7 1.74 15.16 -29.86
N VAL A 8 2.48 14.19 -29.29
CA VAL A 8 2.75 14.17 -27.87
C VAL A 8 3.79 15.24 -27.52
N ASP A 9 3.43 16.14 -26.61
CA ASP A 9 4.38 17.08 -26.05
C ASP A 9 5.45 16.30 -25.24
N MET A 10 6.66 16.26 -25.80
CA MET A 10 7.79 15.53 -25.20
C MET A 10 8.15 16.06 -23.81
N GLY A 11 7.92 17.34 -23.52
CA GLY A 11 8.13 17.94 -22.20
C GLY A 11 7.17 17.34 -21.18
N ILE A 12 5.88 17.30 -21.50
CA ILE A 12 4.84 16.68 -20.65
C ILE A 12 5.11 15.19 -20.46
N PHE A 13 5.54 14.49 -21.51
CA PHE A 13 5.86 13.06 -21.44
C PHE A 13 7.01 12.79 -20.46
N ILE A 14 8.13 13.50 -20.59
CA ILE A 14 9.30 13.36 -19.72
C ILE A 14 8.90 13.70 -18.27
N PHE A 15 8.16 14.77 -18.06
CA PHE A 15 7.68 15.18 -16.75
C PHE A 15 6.81 14.08 -16.10
N SER A 16 5.87 13.51 -16.83
CA SER A 16 5.03 12.40 -16.37
C SER A 16 5.86 11.15 -16.01
N MET A 17 6.89 10.84 -16.80
CA MET A 17 7.83 9.75 -16.50
C MET A 17 8.57 9.98 -15.19
N LEU A 18 9.06 11.21 -14.95
CA LEU A 18 9.76 11.56 -13.70
C LEU A 18 8.83 11.42 -12.48
N PHE A 19 7.59 11.90 -12.58
CA PHE A 19 6.59 11.71 -11.51
C PHE A 19 6.28 10.24 -11.27
N TYR A 20 6.13 9.45 -12.32
CA TYR A 20 5.95 8.01 -12.18
C TYR A 20 7.12 7.32 -11.47
N PHE A 21 8.36 7.70 -11.79
CA PHE A 21 9.54 7.20 -11.09
C PHE A 21 9.54 7.61 -9.61
N LEU A 22 9.27 8.87 -9.31
CA LEU A 22 9.17 9.39 -7.95
C LEU A 22 8.11 8.61 -7.15
N TYR A 23 6.93 8.43 -7.73
CA TYR A 23 5.85 7.61 -7.17
C TYR A 23 6.31 6.19 -6.84
N LYS A 24 7.05 5.52 -7.73
CA LYS A 24 7.55 4.16 -7.50
C LYS A 24 8.63 4.09 -6.42
N ILE A 25 9.53 5.03 -6.39
CA ILE A 25 10.58 5.10 -5.37
C ILE A 25 9.97 5.39 -3.99
N THR A 26 8.99 6.27 -3.89
CA THR A 26 8.26 6.51 -2.64
C THR A 26 7.55 5.26 -2.15
N LEU A 27 6.86 4.52 -3.00
CA LEU A 27 6.26 3.23 -2.63
C LEU A 27 7.29 2.21 -2.13
N ALA A 28 8.44 2.10 -2.80
CA ALA A 28 9.52 1.22 -2.38
C ALA A 28 10.11 1.63 -1.02
N SER A 29 10.19 2.94 -0.75
CA SER A 29 10.63 3.47 0.53
C SER A 29 9.59 3.21 1.64
N LEU A 30 8.30 3.31 1.33
CA LEU A 30 7.22 2.94 2.25
C LEU A 30 7.23 1.45 2.58
N TRP A 31 7.52 0.60 1.60
CA TRP A 31 7.74 -0.82 1.83
C TRP A 31 8.86 -1.06 2.84
N HIS A 32 10.03 -0.43 2.63
CA HIS A 32 11.15 -0.55 3.59
C HIS A 32 10.75 -0.03 4.98
N TYR A 33 10.01 1.07 5.05
CA TYR A 33 9.52 1.61 6.33
C TYR A 33 8.60 0.64 7.06
N ILE A 34 7.65 -0.01 6.36
CA ILE A 34 6.75 -1.02 6.94
C ILE A 34 7.56 -2.21 7.46
N THR A 35 8.53 -2.72 6.69
CA THR A 35 9.37 -3.85 7.12
C THR A 35 10.23 -3.49 8.33
N LYS A 36 10.70 -2.24 8.43
CA LYS A 36 11.41 -1.73 9.60
C LYS A 36 10.53 -1.71 10.84
N LEU A 37 9.29 -1.24 10.74
CA LEU A 37 8.34 -1.22 11.86
C LEU A 37 7.97 -2.62 12.35
N ASN A 38 8.00 -3.62 11.48
CA ASN A 38 7.69 -5.01 11.79
C ASN A 38 8.91 -5.85 12.19
N GLY A 39 10.12 -5.25 12.27
CA GLY A 39 11.33 -5.93 12.68
C GLY A 39 11.79 -7.02 11.70
N CYS A 40 11.61 -6.77 10.39
CA CYS A 40 12.11 -7.62 9.32
C CYS A 40 12.80 -6.80 8.21
N ALA A 41 13.36 -5.62 8.56
CA ALA A 41 14.05 -4.78 7.59
C ALA A 41 15.37 -5.41 7.13
N ILE A 42 15.64 -5.25 5.85
CA ILE A 42 16.93 -5.51 5.21
C ILE A 42 17.54 -4.16 4.78
N LYS A 43 18.75 -4.17 4.20
CA LYS A 43 19.37 -2.95 3.67
C LYS A 43 18.42 -2.23 2.70
N TYR A 44 18.38 -0.90 2.78
CA TYR A 44 17.46 -0.06 2.00
C TYR A 44 17.51 -0.38 0.50
N GLU A 45 18.71 -0.47 -0.08
CA GLU A 45 18.92 -0.76 -1.49
C GLU A 45 18.29 -2.11 -1.89
N LYS A 46 18.51 -3.15 -1.08
CA LYS A 46 17.91 -4.48 -1.32
C LYS A 46 16.39 -4.47 -1.17
N ALA A 47 15.88 -3.72 -0.20
CA ALA A 47 14.43 -3.57 -0.03
C ALA A 47 13.78 -2.87 -1.21
N VAL A 48 14.40 -1.79 -1.71
CA VAL A 48 13.94 -1.07 -2.91
C VAL A 48 14.02 -1.97 -4.15
N THR A 49 15.14 -2.66 -4.34
CA THR A 49 15.31 -3.58 -5.47
C THR A 49 14.27 -4.70 -5.43
N SER A 50 14.04 -5.32 -4.26
CA SER A 50 13.02 -6.36 -4.09
C SER A 50 11.63 -5.86 -4.44
N TYR A 51 11.31 -4.62 -4.04
CA TYR A 51 10.04 -3.97 -4.36
C TYR A 51 9.88 -3.77 -5.87
N LEU A 52 10.86 -3.12 -6.50
CA LEU A 52 10.81 -2.81 -7.94
C LEU A 52 10.78 -4.10 -8.78
N TYR A 53 11.59 -5.09 -8.43
CA TYR A 53 11.57 -6.39 -9.10
C TYR A 53 10.22 -7.09 -8.96
N SER A 54 9.58 -7.00 -7.79
CA SER A 54 8.27 -7.61 -7.56
C SER A 54 7.17 -7.04 -8.48
N ILE A 55 7.33 -5.81 -8.99
CA ILE A 55 6.36 -5.20 -9.91
C ILE A 55 6.22 -6.02 -11.20
N LEU A 56 7.30 -6.68 -11.65
CA LEU A 56 7.24 -7.56 -12.82
C LEU A 56 6.25 -8.72 -12.62
N GLY A 57 6.07 -9.16 -11.37
CA GLY A 57 5.08 -10.18 -11.01
C GLY A 57 3.61 -9.70 -11.11
N LYS A 58 3.36 -8.40 -11.35
CA LYS A 58 2.01 -7.84 -11.49
C LYS A 58 1.24 -8.43 -12.69
N TYR A 59 1.97 -8.83 -13.72
CA TYR A 59 1.39 -9.38 -14.95
C TYR A 59 0.96 -10.84 -14.81
N ILE A 60 1.30 -11.49 -13.69
CA ILE A 60 0.88 -12.85 -13.37
C ILE A 60 -0.31 -12.77 -12.40
N PRO A 61 -1.43 -13.47 -12.68
CA PRO A 61 -2.65 -13.37 -11.88
C PRO A 61 -2.41 -13.69 -10.39
N GLY A 62 -3.04 -12.90 -9.50
CA GLY A 62 -3.18 -13.23 -8.08
C GLY A 62 -2.15 -12.60 -7.13
N LYS A 63 -1.30 -11.66 -7.54
CA LYS A 63 -0.29 -10.99 -6.68
C LYS A 63 0.68 -11.93 -5.93
N VAL A 64 0.52 -13.26 -6.06
CA VAL A 64 1.34 -14.27 -5.38
C VAL A 64 2.80 -14.17 -5.83
N PHE A 65 3.02 -13.92 -7.12
CA PHE A 65 4.37 -13.75 -7.67
C PHE A 65 5.06 -12.47 -7.17
N MET A 66 4.30 -11.41 -6.92
CA MET A 66 4.85 -10.20 -6.30
C MET A 66 5.37 -10.48 -4.90
N LEU A 67 4.60 -11.25 -4.11
CA LEU A 67 5.01 -11.67 -2.78
C LEU A 67 6.22 -12.62 -2.87
N ALA A 68 6.16 -13.64 -3.73
CA ALA A 68 7.25 -14.60 -3.90
C ALA A 68 8.58 -13.92 -4.27
N ALA A 69 8.55 -12.98 -5.21
CA ALA A 69 9.72 -12.19 -5.61
C ALA A 69 10.33 -11.45 -4.41
N ARG A 70 9.50 -10.80 -3.58
CA ARG A 70 10.01 -10.12 -2.37
C ARG A 70 10.57 -11.11 -1.35
N LEU A 71 9.87 -12.24 -1.12
CA LEU A 71 10.32 -13.26 -0.18
C LEU A 71 11.70 -13.84 -0.56
N THR A 72 12.03 -13.97 -1.85
CA THR A 72 13.35 -14.43 -2.29
C THR A 72 14.46 -13.51 -1.78
N TYR A 73 14.35 -12.18 -2.00
CA TYR A 73 15.35 -11.22 -1.52
C TYR A 73 15.47 -11.20 0.02
N TYR A 74 14.35 -11.32 0.73
CA TYR A 74 14.34 -11.30 2.18
C TYR A 74 14.86 -12.62 2.78
N LYS A 75 14.71 -13.74 2.08
CA LYS A 75 15.28 -15.01 2.45
C LYS A 75 16.80 -15.01 2.38
N GLU A 76 17.39 -14.36 1.39
CA GLU A 76 18.85 -14.20 1.24
C GLU A 76 19.48 -13.39 2.38
N GLU A 77 18.69 -12.60 3.10
CA GLU A 77 19.10 -11.77 4.26
C GLU A 77 18.65 -12.38 5.59
N ASP A 78 18.26 -13.65 5.62
CA ASP A 78 17.78 -14.38 6.81
C ASP A 78 16.60 -13.68 7.55
N ALA A 79 15.85 -12.84 6.83
CA ALA A 79 14.70 -12.16 7.40
C ALA A 79 13.53 -13.12 7.63
N PRO A 80 12.74 -12.93 8.72
CA PRO A 80 11.60 -13.80 9.02
C PRO A 80 10.48 -13.64 7.98
N LEU A 81 10.36 -14.61 7.06
CA LEU A 81 9.47 -14.58 5.90
C LEU A 81 7.97 -14.43 6.28
N SER A 82 7.57 -14.93 7.45
CA SER A 82 6.22 -14.73 7.97
C SER A 82 5.92 -13.25 8.20
N LYS A 83 6.87 -12.50 8.80
CA LYS A 83 6.73 -11.05 9.01
C LYS A 83 6.72 -10.28 7.68
N VAL A 84 7.54 -10.69 6.71
CA VAL A 84 7.56 -10.09 5.36
C VAL A 84 6.21 -10.28 4.67
N THR A 85 5.61 -11.46 4.80
CA THR A 85 4.25 -11.74 4.29
C THR A 85 3.22 -10.83 4.95
N VAL A 86 3.28 -10.64 6.26
CA VAL A 86 2.40 -9.71 6.98
C VAL A 86 2.59 -8.28 6.47
N CYS A 87 3.85 -7.83 6.26
CA CYS A 87 4.13 -6.50 5.69
C CYS A 87 3.48 -6.31 4.31
N PHE A 88 3.50 -7.35 3.48
CA PHE A 88 2.85 -7.30 2.17
C PHE A 88 1.33 -7.12 2.27
N PHE A 89 0.67 -7.78 3.22
CA PHE A 89 -0.75 -7.57 3.48
C PHE A 89 -1.02 -6.17 4.03
N ILE A 90 -0.22 -5.68 4.98
CA ILE A 90 -0.34 -4.31 5.52
C ILE A 90 -0.24 -3.27 4.40
N GLU A 91 0.75 -3.39 3.52
CA GLU A 91 0.93 -2.50 2.38
C GLU A 91 -0.33 -2.44 1.52
N ASN A 92 -0.89 -3.60 1.15
CA ASN A 92 -2.10 -3.67 0.33
C ASN A 92 -3.31 -3.05 1.05
N VAL A 93 -3.49 -3.33 2.33
CA VAL A 93 -4.56 -2.76 3.14
C VAL A 93 -4.41 -1.24 3.24
N CYS A 94 -3.20 -0.73 3.56
CA CYS A 94 -2.94 0.70 3.67
C CYS A 94 -3.13 1.43 2.33
N THR A 95 -2.75 0.79 1.21
CA THR A 95 -2.98 1.33 -0.13
C THR A 95 -4.47 1.49 -0.42
N LEU A 96 -5.28 0.47 -0.13
CA LEU A 96 -6.73 0.52 -0.33
C LEU A 96 -7.40 1.53 0.60
N LEU A 97 -7.00 1.57 1.87
CA LEU A 97 -7.51 2.53 2.85
C LEU A 97 -7.15 3.96 2.47
N GLY A 98 -5.93 4.20 1.96
CA GLY A 98 -5.51 5.50 1.46
C GLY A 98 -6.37 5.98 0.29
N ALA A 99 -6.61 5.12 -0.69
CA ALA A 99 -7.49 5.42 -1.82
C ALA A 99 -8.94 5.69 -1.38
N ALA A 100 -9.47 4.86 -0.47
CA ALA A 100 -10.81 5.04 0.09
C ALA A 100 -10.95 6.38 0.82
N MET A 101 -9.95 6.77 1.61
CA MET A 101 -9.96 8.05 2.32
C MET A 101 -9.94 9.24 1.35
N LEU A 102 -9.12 9.19 0.30
CA LEU A 102 -9.12 10.24 -0.74
C LEU A 102 -10.47 10.33 -1.44
N PHE A 103 -11.10 9.20 -1.73
CA PHE A 103 -12.44 9.17 -2.31
C PHE A 103 -13.46 9.83 -1.37
N ILE A 104 -13.46 9.48 -0.08
CA ILE A 104 -14.36 10.09 0.91
C ILE A 104 -14.12 11.60 1.03
N VAL A 105 -12.84 12.02 1.08
CA VAL A 105 -12.47 13.44 1.14
C VAL A 105 -12.94 14.17 -0.13
N SER A 106 -12.75 13.58 -1.31
CA SER A 106 -13.21 14.18 -2.57
C SER A 106 -14.72 14.41 -2.58
N LEU A 107 -15.50 13.49 -2.02
CA LEU A 107 -16.95 13.66 -1.89
C LEU A 107 -17.33 14.87 -1.02
N LEU A 108 -16.52 15.22 -0.02
CA LEU A 108 -16.77 16.39 0.84
C LEU A 108 -16.52 17.74 0.15
N PHE A 109 -15.64 17.76 -0.86
CA PHE A 109 -15.29 18.98 -1.60
C PHE A 109 -16.18 19.23 -2.83
N PHE A 110 -16.85 18.21 -3.33
CA PHE A 110 -17.77 18.35 -4.45
C PHE A 110 -19.22 18.35 -3.94
N PRO A 111 -19.86 19.55 -3.85
CA PRO A 111 -21.26 19.66 -3.44
C PRO A 111 -22.13 19.02 -4.52
N ASN A 112 -22.70 17.88 -4.21
CA ASN A 112 -23.62 17.14 -5.06
C ASN A 112 -24.90 16.87 -4.26
N GLU A 113 -26.06 16.90 -4.90
CA GLU A 113 -27.34 16.49 -4.29
C GLU A 113 -27.26 15.08 -3.64
N LEU A 114 -26.38 14.22 -4.18
CA LEU A 114 -26.07 12.92 -3.62
C LEU A 114 -25.44 13.00 -2.21
N LEU A 115 -24.65 14.03 -1.91
CA LEU A 115 -23.98 14.20 -0.62
C LEU A 115 -24.94 14.60 0.49
N GLU A 116 -25.91 15.46 0.22
CA GLU A 116 -26.91 15.85 1.22
C GLU A 116 -27.77 14.64 1.62
N ASN A 117 -28.16 13.81 0.65
CA ASN A 117 -28.94 12.60 0.90
C ASN A 117 -28.14 11.50 1.61
N TYR A 118 -26.81 11.41 1.41
CA TYR A 118 -25.95 10.35 1.96
C TYR A 118 -24.94 10.83 3.00
N LYS A 119 -25.10 12.00 3.57
CA LYS A 119 -24.21 12.57 4.60
C LYS A 119 -23.92 11.60 5.74
N TRP A 120 -24.94 10.91 6.24
CA TRP A 120 -24.77 9.93 7.30
C TRP A 120 -23.96 8.69 6.86
N VAL A 121 -24.12 8.28 5.59
CA VAL A 121 -23.33 7.17 5.02
C VAL A 121 -21.86 7.58 4.92
N THR A 122 -21.57 8.80 4.51
CA THR A 122 -20.19 9.33 4.44
C THR A 122 -19.54 9.36 5.82
N ILE A 123 -20.25 9.83 6.85
CA ILE A 123 -19.77 9.81 8.24
C ILE A 123 -19.54 8.38 8.72
N ALA A 124 -20.46 7.46 8.46
CA ALA A 124 -20.31 6.05 8.82
C ALA A 124 -19.07 5.43 8.15
N LEU A 125 -18.80 5.74 6.88
CA LEU A 125 -17.60 5.28 6.17
C LEU A 125 -16.31 5.80 6.79
N ILE A 126 -16.29 7.05 7.25
CA ILE A 126 -15.12 7.61 7.97
C ILE A 126 -14.88 6.83 9.28
N VAL A 127 -15.93 6.58 10.04
CA VAL A 127 -15.82 5.81 11.29
C VAL A 127 -15.31 4.39 11.01
N VAL A 128 -15.88 3.70 10.03
CA VAL A 128 -15.45 2.36 9.60
C VAL A 128 -13.99 2.38 9.17
N PHE A 129 -13.55 3.42 8.47
CA PHE A 129 -12.15 3.59 8.07
C PHE A 129 -11.19 3.61 9.28
N PHE A 130 -11.47 4.45 10.29
CA PHE A 130 -10.64 4.52 11.49
C PHE A 130 -10.67 3.22 12.30
N VAL A 131 -11.79 2.53 12.30
CA VAL A 131 -11.94 1.20 12.93
C VAL A 131 -11.09 0.17 12.20
N CYS A 132 -11.14 0.11 10.87
CA CYS A 132 -10.37 -0.84 10.06
C CYS A 132 -8.84 -0.66 10.16
N ILE A 133 -8.36 0.56 10.42
CA ILE A 133 -6.92 0.83 10.64
C ILE A 133 -6.45 0.30 11.99
N HIS A 134 -7.34 0.00 12.93
CA HIS A 134 -6.95 -0.35 14.29
C HIS A 134 -6.19 -1.69 14.32
N PRO A 135 -4.94 -1.74 14.90
CA PRO A 135 -4.11 -2.95 14.89
C PRO A 135 -4.79 -4.18 15.49
N LYS A 136 -5.69 -4.01 16.46
CA LYS A 136 -6.45 -5.13 17.04
C LYS A 136 -7.35 -5.82 16.01
N ILE A 137 -7.96 -5.04 15.11
CA ILE A 137 -8.84 -5.57 14.07
C ILE A 137 -8.00 -6.27 13.00
N ILE A 138 -6.92 -5.63 12.56
CA ILE A 138 -6.01 -6.24 11.59
C ILE A 138 -5.41 -7.53 12.17
N ASN A 139 -4.97 -7.53 13.43
CA ASN A 139 -4.47 -8.73 14.10
C ASN A 139 -5.54 -9.81 14.26
N PHE A 140 -6.80 -9.45 14.48
CA PHE A 140 -7.90 -10.42 14.48
C PHE A 140 -8.00 -11.17 13.14
N PHE A 141 -7.99 -10.45 12.02
CA PHE A 141 -7.99 -11.07 10.70
C PHE A 141 -6.73 -11.87 10.40
N LEU A 142 -5.55 -11.34 10.80
CA LEU A 142 -4.28 -12.05 10.63
C LEU A 142 -4.23 -13.36 11.44
N ARG A 143 -4.80 -13.39 12.63
CA ARG A 143 -4.90 -14.63 13.43
C ARG A 143 -5.81 -15.67 12.77
N ILE A 144 -6.91 -15.24 12.14
CA ILE A 144 -7.77 -16.15 11.37
C ILE A 144 -6.98 -16.72 10.19
N LEU A 145 -6.29 -15.89 9.43
CA LEU A 145 -5.42 -16.33 8.33
C LEU A 145 -4.26 -17.20 8.83
N GLY A 146 -3.66 -16.82 9.96
CA GLY A 146 -2.58 -17.58 10.59
C GLY A 146 -2.99 -19.01 10.95
N LYS A 147 -4.20 -19.20 11.47
CA LYS A 147 -4.76 -20.54 11.75
C LYS A 147 -4.88 -21.39 10.48
N LEU A 148 -5.30 -20.79 9.36
CA LEU A 148 -5.39 -21.46 8.07
C LEU A 148 -4.02 -21.92 7.56
N PHE A 149 -2.98 -21.10 7.75
CA PHE A 149 -1.62 -21.37 7.26
C PHE A 149 -0.69 -21.98 8.32
N LYS A 150 -1.20 -22.27 9.54
CA LYS A 150 -0.43 -22.80 10.68
C LYS A 150 0.80 -21.93 11.00
N LYS A 151 0.67 -20.61 10.93
CA LYS A 151 1.71 -19.61 11.21
C LYS A 151 1.16 -18.53 12.13
N ASP A 152 1.96 -18.10 13.11
CA ASP A 152 1.62 -16.93 13.91
C ASP A 152 1.87 -15.66 13.08
N LEU A 153 0.78 -15.00 12.71
CA LEU A 153 0.80 -13.76 11.96
C LEU A 153 0.28 -12.64 12.87
N GLU A 154 1.17 -11.78 13.32
CA GLU A 154 0.82 -10.63 14.15
C GLU A 154 1.59 -9.38 13.72
N ILE A 155 0.97 -8.22 13.92
CA ILE A 155 1.59 -6.92 13.70
C ILE A 155 1.98 -6.32 15.05
N PRO A 156 3.28 -6.04 15.29
CA PRO A 156 3.74 -5.38 16.50
C PRO A 156 3.53 -3.86 16.49
N MET A 157 2.87 -3.31 15.47
CA MET A 157 2.74 -1.86 15.28
C MET A 157 1.68 -1.26 16.21
N LYS A 158 1.99 -0.06 16.73
CA LYS A 158 1.02 0.77 17.48
C LYS A 158 0.02 1.44 16.50
N TYR A 159 -1.15 1.82 17.02
CA TYR A 159 -2.17 2.52 16.23
C TYR A 159 -1.63 3.79 15.55
N SER A 160 -0.84 4.59 16.27
CA SER A 160 -0.21 5.80 15.72
C SER A 160 0.75 5.51 14.55
N GLN A 161 1.45 4.37 14.58
CA GLN A 161 2.32 3.95 13.49
C GLN A 161 1.51 3.52 12.26
N MET A 162 0.40 2.79 12.48
CA MET A 162 -0.52 2.42 11.39
C MET A 162 -1.14 3.65 10.74
N LEU A 163 -1.61 4.61 11.55
CA LEU A 163 -2.16 5.86 11.04
C LEU A 163 -1.12 6.63 10.22
N LYS A 164 0.12 6.71 10.71
CA LYS A 164 1.23 7.34 9.99
C LYS A 164 1.49 6.67 8.65
N VAL A 165 1.50 5.33 8.60
CA VAL A 165 1.69 4.58 7.36
C VAL A 165 0.56 4.90 6.37
N VAL A 166 -0.70 4.89 6.79
CA VAL A 166 -1.83 5.22 5.92
C VAL A 166 -1.73 6.65 5.40
N LEU A 167 -1.38 7.63 6.25
CA LEU A 167 -1.17 9.02 5.82
C LEU A 167 -0.06 9.16 4.77
N LEU A 168 1.03 8.39 4.91
CA LEU A 168 2.09 8.35 3.92
C LEU A 168 1.64 7.75 2.59
N PHE A 169 0.76 6.73 2.62
CA PHE A 169 0.14 6.19 1.40
C PHE A 169 -0.82 7.20 0.76
N ILE A 170 -1.58 7.95 1.55
CA ILE A 170 -2.42 9.05 1.04
C ILE A 170 -1.54 10.09 0.33
N GLY A 171 -0.44 10.52 0.98
CA GLY A 171 0.52 11.44 0.36
C GLY A 171 1.11 10.89 -0.95
N ASN A 172 1.39 9.60 -1.01
CA ASN A 172 1.88 8.96 -2.23
C ASN A 172 0.84 8.91 -3.37
N TRP A 173 -0.46 8.86 -3.05
CA TRP A 173 -1.53 8.93 -4.05
C TRP A 173 -1.72 10.34 -4.64
N LEU A 174 -1.15 11.37 -4.00
CA LEU A 174 -1.22 12.76 -4.46
C LEU A 174 -0.04 13.14 -5.40
N ILE A 175 0.94 12.25 -5.57
CA ILE A 175 2.04 12.35 -6.53
C ILE A 175 1.60 11.82 -7.89
#